data_c7c3b73e91aabc77e9d2da64ede1cf52
#
_entry.id   c7c3b73e91aabc77e9d2da64ede1cf52
#
_cell.length_a   1.000
_cell.length_b   1.000
_cell.length_c   1.000
_cell.angle_alpha   90.00
_cell.angle_beta   90.00
_cell.angle_gamma   90.00
#
_symmetry.space_group_name_H-M   'P 1'
#
loop_
_entity.id
_entity.type
_entity.pdbx_description
1 polymer ?
#
loop_
_entity_poly.entity_id
_entity_poly.type
_entity_poly.pdbx_seq_one_letter_code
_entity_poly.pdbx_strand_id
1 'polypeptide(L)'
;MITNQPRSGYTLPVFACAAAMAALEYLQTRNQSIEQVSIDLIDPTEIVNIPIEQIAILTDNSALAITRSDPGDNLDLTRNTPIWAMVEWWDSSEPPPTPPCQGGAKEQSFPHYQGGAKEQLPPPYQGGARGGELSDTIFIKGGEGIGYDQKTGQTAIYRYAKTLLLANIEKILPPNKSILITFILPQGKRLATRTSNAAFGIVEGLSLLGTTGISQPLTVPEQLEQYKIQLQEKAKKFNSLVFCIGENGLELAAKMGISPHQMIKTANWLGPMLVCASLAEVKSILLFGYHGKLIKLAGGIFHTHHHIADGRLEILTAHCANLGLPTFDLQRVFNCSTAEDALQYLRELDAIKGENWVIRVYGEITKTIDQRSQNYIYTHCEKNIKVGSVMFDRQRKIIIKSENADIILG
;
A
#
# COMPACT_ATOMS: atom_id res chain seq x y z
N MET A 1 14.21 33.17 -12.87
CA MET A 1 14.58 31.73 -12.73
C MET A 1 13.28 30.97 -12.87
N ILE A 2 13.13 30.21 -13.97
CA ILE A 2 11.97 29.34 -14.14
C ILE A 2 12.20 28.17 -13.18
N THR A 3 11.48 28.14 -12.06
CA THR A 3 11.46 26.98 -11.18
C THR A 3 10.73 25.87 -11.95
N ASN A 4 11.49 24.95 -12.51
CA ASN A 4 10.94 23.74 -13.11
C ASN A 4 10.35 22.93 -11.96
N GLN A 5 9.05 23.04 -11.71
CA GLN A 5 8.37 22.22 -10.74
C GLN A 5 8.37 20.77 -11.24
N PRO A 6 8.67 19.78 -10.40
CA PRO A 6 8.63 18.37 -10.80
C PRO A 6 7.24 18.00 -11.31
N ARG A 7 7.18 17.37 -12.47
CA ARG A 7 5.94 16.95 -13.12
C ARG A 7 5.34 15.73 -12.43
N SER A 8 4.06 15.80 -12.08
CA SER A 8 3.26 14.64 -11.68
C SER A 8 3.04 13.69 -12.86
N GLY A 9 2.86 12.42 -12.58
CA GLY A 9 2.47 11.41 -13.55
C GLY A 9 1.32 10.56 -13.01
N TYR A 10 1.19 9.34 -13.53
CA TYR A 10 0.12 8.44 -13.13
C TYR A 10 0.67 7.13 -12.56
N THR A 11 -0.13 6.45 -11.75
CA THR A 11 0.22 5.15 -11.16
C THR A 11 -0.02 4.02 -12.15
N LEU A 12 0.65 2.87 -11.97
CA LEU A 12 0.49 1.68 -12.83
C LEU A 12 -0.96 1.27 -13.10
N PRO A 13 -1.89 1.30 -12.11
CA PRO A 13 -3.29 1.01 -12.35
C PRO A 13 -3.95 1.83 -13.46
N VAL A 14 -3.56 3.11 -13.62
CA VAL A 14 -4.15 3.99 -14.65
C VAL A 14 -3.75 3.52 -16.05
N PHE A 15 -2.49 3.17 -16.24
CA PHE A 15 -2.02 2.64 -17.53
C PHE A 15 -2.60 1.25 -17.83
N ALA A 16 -2.74 0.40 -16.82
CA ALA A 16 -3.41 -0.90 -16.96
C ALA A 16 -4.88 -0.74 -17.37
N CYS A 17 -5.60 0.20 -16.74
CA CYS A 17 -6.97 0.51 -17.09
C CYS A 17 -7.09 1.05 -18.52
N ALA A 18 -6.21 1.96 -18.93
CA ALA A 18 -6.19 2.51 -20.29
C ALA A 18 -5.94 1.42 -21.34
N ALA A 19 -4.99 0.53 -21.11
CA ALA A 19 -4.74 -0.61 -21.99
C ALA A 19 -5.97 -1.52 -22.10
N ALA A 20 -6.63 -1.82 -20.98
CA ALA A 20 -7.84 -2.66 -20.98
C ALA A 20 -9.00 -2.01 -21.74
N MET A 21 -9.23 -0.70 -21.54
CA MET A 21 -10.28 0.03 -22.26
C MET A 21 -9.99 0.09 -23.76
N ALA A 22 -8.75 0.40 -24.16
CA ALA A 22 -8.37 0.43 -25.57
C ALA A 22 -8.56 -0.94 -26.24
N ALA A 23 -8.13 -2.02 -25.59
CA ALA A 23 -8.31 -3.38 -26.09
C ALA A 23 -9.80 -3.74 -26.24
N LEU A 24 -10.65 -3.39 -25.27
CA LEU A 24 -12.09 -3.63 -25.33
C LEU A 24 -12.75 -2.81 -26.45
N GLU A 25 -12.46 -1.52 -26.56
CA GLU A 25 -12.99 -0.66 -27.61
C GLU A 25 -12.59 -1.16 -29.01
N TYR A 26 -11.33 -1.58 -29.15
CA TYR A 26 -10.85 -2.14 -30.41
C TYR A 26 -11.51 -3.48 -30.73
N LEU A 27 -11.71 -4.33 -29.75
CA LEU A 27 -12.39 -5.61 -29.93
C LEU A 27 -13.85 -5.42 -30.41
N GLN A 28 -14.52 -4.35 -29.95
CA GLN A 28 -15.88 -4.01 -30.34
C GLN A 28 -15.99 -3.36 -31.72
N THR A 29 -15.13 -2.36 -31.96
CA THR A 29 -15.30 -1.46 -33.09
C THR A 29 -14.43 -1.81 -34.29
N ARG A 30 -13.35 -2.58 -34.08
CA ARG A 30 -12.29 -2.87 -35.06
C ARG A 30 -11.61 -1.60 -35.59
N ASN A 31 -11.71 -0.48 -34.88
CA ASN A 31 -11.13 0.80 -35.25
C ASN A 31 -9.67 0.88 -34.84
N GLN A 32 -8.75 0.89 -35.81
CA GLN A 32 -7.29 0.91 -35.56
C GLN A 32 -6.73 2.28 -35.15
N SER A 33 -7.52 3.33 -35.11
CA SER A 33 -7.05 4.70 -34.85
C SER A 33 -7.17 5.14 -33.39
N ILE A 34 -7.13 4.21 -32.42
CA ILE A 34 -7.19 4.54 -30.98
C ILE A 34 -5.76 4.96 -30.55
N GLU A 35 -5.51 6.27 -30.52
CA GLU A 35 -4.22 6.83 -30.08
C GLU A 35 -4.17 7.13 -28.59
N GLN A 36 -5.31 7.36 -27.95
CA GLN A 36 -5.44 7.64 -26.52
C GLN A 36 -6.79 7.22 -26.00
N VAL A 37 -6.88 7.01 -24.69
CA VAL A 37 -8.13 6.67 -23.98
C VAL A 37 -8.31 7.60 -22.79
N SER A 38 -9.56 8.06 -22.58
CA SER A 38 -9.93 8.90 -21.44
C SER A 38 -10.26 8.03 -20.23
N ILE A 39 -9.57 8.25 -19.11
CA ILE A 39 -9.72 7.54 -17.85
C ILE A 39 -10.27 8.48 -16.78
N ASP A 40 -11.36 8.10 -16.14
CA ASP A 40 -11.84 8.72 -14.93
C ASP A 40 -11.05 8.17 -13.74
N LEU A 41 -10.21 8.99 -13.11
CA LEU A 41 -9.31 8.56 -12.04
C LEU A 41 -10.05 8.23 -10.74
N ILE A 42 -11.28 8.71 -10.55
CA ILE A 42 -12.08 8.54 -9.33
C ILE A 42 -11.49 9.29 -8.14
N ASP A 43 -10.21 9.12 -7.88
CA ASP A 43 -9.45 9.81 -6.83
C ASP A 43 -8.06 10.22 -7.39
N PRO A 44 -7.86 11.54 -7.62
CA PRO A 44 -8.86 12.62 -7.57
C PRO A 44 -9.95 12.45 -8.65
N THR A 45 -11.09 13.13 -8.48
CA THR A 45 -12.16 13.16 -9.49
C THR A 45 -11.71 13.99 -10.68
N GLU A 46 -11.03 13.36 -11.62
CA GLU A 46 -10.40 13.97 -12.79
C GLU A 46 -10.42 13.00 -13.97
N ILE A 47 -10.65 13.50 -15.18
CA ILE A 47 -10.55 12.72 -16.40
C ILE A 47 -9.23 13.04 -17.08
N VAL A 48 -8.46 12.00 -17.39
CA VAL A 48 -7.14 12.12 -18.00
C VAL A 48 -7.04 11.28 -19.27
N ASN A 49 -6.23 11.75 -20.23
CA ASN A 49 -6.00 11.05 -21.47
C ASN A 49 -4.68 10.29 -21.40
N ILE A 50 -4.72 8.99 -21.61
CA ILE A 50 -3.58 8.09 -21.57
C ILE A 50 -3.27 7.62 -22.99
N PRO A 51 -2.03 7.85 -23.48
CA PRO A 51 -1.61 7.39 -24.80
C PRO A 51 -1.59 5.87 -24.90
N ILE A 52 -1.99 5.36 -26.06
CA ILE A 52 -1.91 3.94 -26.42
C ILE A 52 -0.72 3.78 -27.37
N GLU A 53 0.23 2.92 -26.99
CA GLU A 53 1.45 2.70 -27.79
C GLU A 53 1.19 1.75 -28.96
N GLN A 54 0.46 0.68 -28.70
CA GLN A 54 0.13 -0.33 -29.70
C GLN A 54 -1.22 -0.97 -29.38
N ILE A 55 -1.90 -1.43 -30.43
CA ILE A 55 -3.14 -2.16 -30.34
C ILE A 55 -3.23 -3.20 -31.46
N ALA A 56 -3.75 -4.37 -31.16
CA ALA A 56 -3.86 -5.47 -32.13
C ALA A 56 -5.04 -6.39 -31.79
N ILE A 57 -5.68 -6.93 -32.82
CA ILE A 57 -6.56 -8.10 -32.71
C ILE A 57 -5.67 -9.34 -32.67
N LEU A 58 -5.88 -10.21 -31.72
CA LEU A 58 -5.16 -11.47 -31.60
C LEU A 58 -5.99 -12.62 -32.23
N THR A 59 -7.28 -12.61 -31.95
CA THR A 59 -8.27 -13.55 -32.51
C THR A 59 -9.59 -12.81 -32.75
N ASP A 60 -10.59 -13.48 -33.29
CA ASP A 60 -11.92 -12.88 -33.46
C ASP A 60 -12.54 -12.47 -32.10
N ASN A 61 -12.14 -13.13 -31.01
CA ASN A 61 -12.66 -12.94 -29.67
C ASN A 61 -11.72 -12.18 -28.74
N SER A 62 -10.50 -11.80 -29.17
CA SER A 62 -9.52 -11.19 -28.29
C SER A 62 -8.72 -10.07 -28.94
N ALA A 63 -8.43 -9.03 -28.17
CA ALA A 63 -7.60 -7.91 -28.54
C ALA A 63 -6.56 -7.63 -27.46
N LEU A 64 -5.43 -7.06 -27.86
CA LEU A 64 -4.34 -6.62 -27.01
C LEU A 64 -4.12 -5.13 -27.19
N ALA A 65 -3.90 -4.39 -26.11
CA ALA A 65 -3.39 -3.04 -26.17
C ALA A 65 -2.21 -2.86 -25.21
N ILE A 66 -1.33 -1.94 -25.56
CA ILE A 66 -0.10 -1.64 -24.85
C ILE A 66 -0.06 -0.15 -24.52
N THR A 67 0.19 0.15 -23.25
CA THR A 67 0.52 1.49 -22.75
C THR A 67 1.90 1.48 -22.15
N ARG A 68 2.44 2.66 -21.88
CA ARG A 68 3.74 2.83 -21.24
C ARG A 68 3.63 3.70 -20.00
N SER A 69 4.13 3.21 -18.89
CA SER A 69 4.08 3.91 -17.59
C SER A 69 4.86 5.22 -17.63
N ASP A 70 4.21 6.29 -17.20
CA ASP A 70 4.81 7.59 -16.95
C ASP A 70 4.45 8.11 -15.55
N PRO A 71 5.28 7.82 -14.55
CA PRO A 71 5.06 8.28 -13.18
C PRO A 71 5.44 9.76 -12.95
N GLY A 72 5.63 10.55 -14.02
CA GLY A 72 6.13 11.92 -13.92
C GLY A 72 7.61 11.97 -13.52
N ASP A 73 8.02 12.99 -12.80
CA ASP A 73 9.40 13.14 -12.32
C ASP A 73 9.67 12.39 -11.01
N ASN A 74 8.80 11.43 -10.69
CA ASN A 74 8.95 10.58 -9.52
C ASN A 74 10.08 9.55 -9.71
N LEU A 75 10.79 9.21 -8.63
CA LEU A 75 11.75 8.10 -8.61
C LEU A 75 10.98 6.77 -8.54
N ASP A 76 10.45 6.35 -9.68
CA ASP A 76 9.68 5.12 -9.81
C ASP A 76 10.39 4.14 -10.76
N LEU A 77 10.62 2.93 -10.27
CA LEU A 77 11.26 1.87 -11.03
C LEU A 77 10.44 1.42 -12.25
N THR A 78 9.15 1.76 -12.27
CA THR A 78 8.23 1.39 -13.36
C THR A 78 8.22 2.41 -14.50
N ARG A 79 8.99 3.50 -14.41
CA ARG A 79 9.08 4.49 -15.49
C ARG A 79 9.40 3.81 -16.83
N ASN A 80 8.66 4.16 -17.87
CA ASN A 80 8.75 3.60 -19.23
C ASN A 80 8.52 2.09 -19.34
N THR A 81 7.95 1.45 -18.30
CA THR A 81 7.60 0.02 -18.36
C THR A 81 6.36 -0.16 -19.24
N PRO A 82 6.38 -1.05 -20.24
CA PRO A 82 5.19 -1.39 -21.00
C PRO A 82 4.22 -2.19 -20.14
N ILE A 83 2.94 -1.83 -20.24
CA ILE A 83 1.82 -2.53 -19.61
C ILE A 83 0.90 -3.02 -20.72
N TRP A 84 0.65 -4.31 -20.74
CA TRP A 84 -0.21 -4.96 -21.72
C TRP A 84 -1.50 -5.39 -21.07
N ALA A 85 -2.61 -5.18 -21.75
CA ALA A 85 -3.90 -5.74 -21.39
C ALA A 85 -4.47 -6.51 -22.59
N MET A 86 -4.68 -7.80 -22.40
CA MET A 86 -5.43 -8.63 -23.33
C MET A 86 -6.86 -8.73 -22.85
N VAL A 87 -7.83 -8.41 -23.70
CA VAL A 87 -9.26 -8.50 -23.41
C VAL A 87 -9.86 -9.54 -24.33
N GLU A 88 -10.61 -10.45 -23.74
CA GLU A 88 -11.28 -11.55 -24.44
C GLU A 88 -12.77 -11.56 -24.09
N TRP A 89 -13.65 -11.80 -25.08
CA TRP A 89 -15.04 -12.12 -24.79
C TRP A 89 -15.10 -13.40 -23.97
N TRP A 90 -15.81 -13.35 -22.86
CA TRP A 90 -15.92 -14.47 -21.95
C TRP A 90 -17.33 -15.06 -21.95
N ASP A 91 -17.43 -16.38 -22.02
CA ASP A 91 -18.69 -17.06 -21.80
C ASP A 91 -18.86 -17.37 -20.31
N SER A 92 -19.81 -16.69 -19.66
CA SER A 92 -20.08 -16.86 -18.23
C SER A 92 -20.57 -18.27 -17.85
N SER A 93 -20.85 -19.13 -18.81
CA SER A 93 -21.11 -20.56 -18.58
C SER A 93 -19.85 -21.36 -18.28
N GLU A 94 -18.66 -20.84 -18.61
CA GLU A 94 -17.39 -21.44 -18.24
C GLU A 94 -16.93 -20.97 -16.85
N PRO A 95 -16.40 -21.87 -16.00
CA PRO A 95 -15.83 -21.45 -14.73
C PRO A 95 -14.66 -20.48 -14.98
N PRO A 96 -14.45 -19.46 -14.10
CA PRO A 96 -13.35 -18.53 -14.25
C PRO A 96 -12.03 -19.31 -14.40
N PRO A 97 -11.12 -18.91 -15.32
CA PRO A 97 -9.96 -19.67 -15.68
C PRO A 97 -9.07 -19.93 -14.46
N THR A 98 -8.95 -21.19 -14.09
CA THR A 98 -7.93 -21.65 -13.14
C THR A 98 -6.57 -21.50 -13.82
N PRO A 99 -5.54 -20.95 -13.13
CA PRO A 99 -4.20 -20.90 -13.70
C PRO A 99 -3.67 -22.31 -13.95
N PRO A 100 -2.85 -22.52 -14.99
CA PRO A 100 -2.18 -23.79 -15.18
C PRO A 100 -1.31 -24.09 -13.95
N CYS A 101 -1.54 -25.23 -13.31
CA CYS A 101 -0.62 -25.80 -12.35
C CYS A 101 0.69 -26.04 -13.10
N GLN A 102 1.72 -25.23 -12.91
CA GLN A 102 3.05 -25.60 -13.35
C GLN A 102 3.49 -26.79 -12.50
N GLY A 103 3.42 -27.97 -13.11
CA GLY A 103 3.86 -29.20 -12.51
C GLY A 103 5.35 -29.18 -12.21
N GLY A 104 5.71 -29.75 -11.08
CA GLY A 104 7.10 -30.06 -10.75
C GLY A 104 7.54 -29.73 -9.32
N ALA A 105 6.68 -29.90 -8.33
CA ALA A 105 7.17 -30.15 -6.98
C ALA A 105 7.17 -31.70 -6.79
N LYS A 106 8.36 -32.30 -6.74
CA LYS A 106 8.53 -33.68 -6.30
C LYS A 106 7.89 -33.86 -4.95
N GLU A 107 7.00 -34.81 -4.81
CA GLU A 107 6.49 -35.31 -3.55
C GLU A 107 7.66 -35.59 -2.60
N GLN A 108 7.91 -34.74 -1.64
CA GLN A 108 8.63 -35.11 -0.44
C GLN A 108 7.60 -35.64 0.56
N SER A 109 7.64 -36.94 0.73
CA SER A 109 6.88 -37.68 1.74
C SER A 109 7.17 -37.14 3.13
N PHE A 110 6.15 -36.56 3.75
CA PHE A 110 6.18 -36.23 5.18
C PHE A 110 5.83 -37.48 6.00
N PRO A 111 6.51 -37.73 7.14
CA PRO A 111 6.21 -38.87 7.98
C PRO A 111 4.84 -38.74 8.63
N HIS A 112 4.06 -39.80 8.60
CA HIS A 112 2.79 -39.98 9.27
C HIS A 112 2.92 -39.73 10.79
N TYR A 113 2.23 -38.73 11.32
CA TYR A 113 1.93 -38.64 12.72
C TYR A 113 0.48 -39.07 12.94
N GLN A 114 0.30 -40.22 13.62
CA GLN A 114 -0.98 -40.69 14.11
C GLN A 114 -1.29 -39.97 15.44
N GLY A 115 -2.39 -39.23 15.52
CA GLY A 115 -2.88 -38.67 16.75
C GLY A 115 -4.21 -37.94 16.49
N GLY A 116 -5.31 -38.58 16.91
CA GLY A 116 -6.66 -38.15 16.58
C GLY A 116 -7.15 -36.94 17.41
N ALA A 117 -7.77 -36.01 16.73
CA ALA A 117 -8.92 -35.24 17.17
C ALA A 117 -9.61 -34.71 15.91
N LYS A 118 -10.89 -35.03 15.76
CA LYS A 118 -11.73 -34.51 14.67
C LYS A 118 -12.05 -33.04 14.97
N GLU A 119 -11.25 -32.12 14.49
CA GLU A 119 -11.67 -30.73 14.30
C GLU A 119 -12.31 -30.60 12.91
N GLN A 120 -13.54 -30.11 12.89
CA GLN A 120 -14.26 -29.76 11.66
C GLN A 120 -13.48 -28.65 10.95
N LEU A 121 -12.84 -28.99 9.85
CA LEU A 121 -12.29 -28.02 8.93
C LEU A 121 -13.44 -27.12 8.39
N PRO A 122 -13.28 -25.80 8.38
CA PRO A 122 -14.20 -24.94 7.67
C PRO A 122 -14.27 -25.35 6.19
N PRO A 123 -15.43 -25.16 5.51
CA PRO A 123 -15.59 -25.56 4.12
C PRO A 123 -14.49 -24.92 3.26
N PRO A 124 -13.98 -25.61 2.23
CA PRO A 124 -12.93 -25.10 1.37
C PRO A 124 -13.41 -23.82 0.71
N TYR A 125 -12.67 -22.73 0.92
CA TYR A 125 -12.88 -21.46 0.24
C TYR A 125 -12.76 -21.70 -1.27
N GLN A 126 -13.86 -21.65 -2.00
CA GLN A 126 -13.89 -21.65 -3.45
C GLN A 126 -13.40 -20.28 -3.93
N GLY A 127 -12.11 -20.14 -4.10
CA GLY A 127 -11.48 -18.95 -4.67
C GLY A 127 -10.25 -19.38 -5.44
N GLY A 128 -10.40 -19.57 -6.76
CA GLY A 128 -9.34 -20.01 -7.65
C GLY A 128 -8.16 -19.05 -7.69
N ALA A 129 -6.98 -19.60 -7.61
CA ALA A 129 -5.70 -18.90 -7.66
C ALA A 129 -5.52 -18.12 -8.96
N ARG A 130 -4.97 -16.89 -8.88
CA ARG A 130 -4.50 -15.99 -9.96
C ARG A 130 -5.55 -15.33 -10.88
N GLY A 131 -6.83 -15.51 -10.68
CA GLY A 131 -7.90 -14.79 -11.33
C GLY A 131 -8.93 -14.36 -10.29
N GLY A 132 -9.76 -13.38 -10.59
CA GLY A 132 -10.81 -12.90 -9.70
C GLY A 132 -11.96 -12.29 -10.47
N GLU A 133 -13.13 -12.45 -9.91
CA GLU A 133 -14.32 -11.77 -10.33
C GLU A 133 -14.24 -10.31 -9.84
N LEU A 134 -14.42 -9.36 -10.76
CA LEU A 134 -14.51 -7.94 -10.45
C LEU A 134 -15.98 -7.51 -10.34
N SER A 135 -16.82 -8.08 -11.22
CA SER A 135 -18.27 -8.05 -11.20
C SER A 135 -18.78 -9.31 -11.90
N ASP A 136 -20.10 -9.53 -11.97
CA ASP A 136 -20.72 -10.67 -12.66
C ASP A 136 -20.33 -10.80 -14.15
N THR A 137 -19.79 -9.73 -14.74
CA THR A 137 -19.46 -9.64 -16.17
C THR A 137 -18.00 -9.31 -16.47
N ILE A 138 -17.19 -8.93 -15.46
CA ILE A 138 -15.80 -8.52 -15.64
C ILE A 138 -14.90 -9.41 -14.80
N PHE A 139 -14.08 -10.21 -15.46
CA PHE A 139 -13.09 -11.08 -14.85
C PHE A 139 -11.68 -10.54 -15.09
N ILE A 140 -10.80 -10.65 -14.09
CA ILE A 140 -9.42 -10.19 -14.18
C ILE A 140 -8.43 -11.32 -13.87
N LYS A 141 -7.32 -11.34 -14.62
CA LYS A 141 -6.25 -12.32 -14.47
C LYS A 141 -4.89 -11.62 -14.51
N GLY A 142 -3.97 -12.03 -13.62
CA GLY A 142 -2.57 -11.67 -13.71
C GLY A 142 -1.85 -12.62 -14.66
N GLY A 143 -1.28 -12.09 -15.71
CA GLY A 143 -0.39 -12.78 -16.63
C GLY A 143 1.07 -12.64 -16.19
N GLU A 144 2.00 -12.82 -17.14
CA GLU A 144 3.43 -12.75 -16.88
C GLU A 144 3.83 -11.40 -16.26
N GLY A 145 4.65 -11.46 -15.19
CA GLY A 145 5.18 -10.28 -14.50
C GLY A 145 4.20 -9.55 -13.58
N ILE A 146 2.94 -9.96 -13.52
CA ILE A 146 2.03 -9.59 -12.43
C ILE A 146 2.27 -10.55 -11.27
N GLY A 147 2.57 -9.99 -10.10
CA GLY A 147 2.81 -10.77 -8.89
C GLY A 147 1.53 -11.35 -8.29
N TYR A 148 1.72 -12.32 -7.40
CA TYR A 148 0.64 -12.88 -6.61
C TYR A 148 1.07 -13.05 -5.15
N ASP A 149 0.12 -13.00 -4.25
CA ASP A 149 0.34 -13.26 -2.83
C ASP A 149 0.63 -14.76 -2.63
N GLN A 150 1.79 -15.07 -2.07
CA GLN A 150 2.26 -16.45 -1.90
C GLN A 150 1.37 -17.28 -0.97
N LYS A 151 0.69 -16.63 0.00
CA LYS A 151 -0.15 -17.33 0.99
C LYS A 151 -1.56 -17.60 0.45
N THR A 152 -2.13 -16.65 -0.28
CA THR A 152 -3.51 -16.76 -0.77
C THR A 152 -3.61 -17.20 -2.22
N GLY A 153 -2.50 -17.15 -2.99
CA GLY A 153 -2.48 -17.37 -4.43
C GLY A 153 -3.19 -16.27 -5.24
N GLN A 154 -3.71 -15.24 -4.59
CA GLN A 154 -4.43 -14.17 -5.27
C GLN A 154 -3.48 -13.26 -6.03
N THR A 155 -3.91 -12.80 -7.21
CA THR A 155 -3.20 -11.80 -8.00
C THR A 155 -3.03 -10.50 -7.22
N ALA A 156 -1.83 -9.92 -7.26
CA ALA A 156 -1.50 -8.68 -6.58
C ALA A 156 -2.08 -7.44 -7.29
N ILE A 157 -3.39 -7.45 -7.55
CA ILE A 157 -4.18 -6.33 -8.06
C ILE A 157 -5.04 -5.79 -6.93
N TYR A 158 -4.71 -4.59 -6.45
CA TYR A 158 -5.28 -4.04 -5.22
C TYR A 158 -6.55 -3.23 -5.45
N ARG A 159 -7.18 -2.82 -4.34
CA ARG A 159 -8.52 -2.22 -4.32
C ARG A 159 -8.69 -1.06 -5.30
N TYR A 160 -7.77 -0.09 -5.30
CA TYR A 160 -7.86 1.06 -6.19
C TYR A 160 -7.87 0.64 -7.67
N ALA A 161 -6.95 -0.25 -8.08
CA ALA A 161 -6.89 -0.76 -9.44
C ALA A 161 -8.20 -1.45 -9.85
N LYS A 162 -8.79 -2.25 -8.96
CA LYS A 162 -10.08 -2.92 -9.19
C LYS A 162 -11.23 -1.92 -9.34
N THR A 163 -11.32 -0.93 -8.44
CA THR A 163 -12.35 0.10 -8.50
C THR A 163 -12.22 0.96 -9.76
N LEU A 164 -10.99 1.33 -10.14
CA LEU A 164 -10.70 2.10 -11.34
C LEU A 164 -11.13 1.34 -12.61
N LEU A 165 -10.77 0.06 -12.69
CA LEU A 165 -11.16 -0.82 -13.81
C LEU A 165 -12.68 -0.92 -13.91
N LEU A 166 -13.36 -1.24 -12.83
CA LEU A 166 -14.82 -1.39 -12.80
C LEU A 166 -15.50 -0.12 -13.32
N ALA A 167 -15.20 1.02 -12.70
CA ALA A 167 -15.84 2.30 -13.01
C ALA A 167 -15.62 2.78 -14.45
N ASN A 168 -14.52 2.39 -15.11
CA ASN A 168 -14.24 2.80 -16.49
C ASN A 168 -14.71 1.76 -17.51
N ILE A 169 -14.49 0.48 -17.25
CA ILE A 169 -14.88 -0.61 -18.16
C ILE A 169 -16.40 -0.74 -18.26
N GLU A 170 -17.14 -0.62 -17.16
CA GLU A 170 -18.62 -0.70 -17.17
C GLU A 170 -19.27 0.34 -18.09
N LYS A 171 -18.62 1.52 -18.26
CA LYS A 171 -19.12 2.58 -19.16
C LYS A 171 -19.13 2.18 -20.63
N ILE A 172 -18.27 1.24 -21.03
CA ILE A 172 -18.07 0.86 -22.44
C ILE A 172 -18.38 -0.62 -22.71
N LEU A 173 -18.60 -1.43 -21.67
CA LEU A 173 -18.95 -2.84 -21.84
C LEU A 173 -20.39 -2.96 -22.36
N PRO A 174 -20.62 -3.66 -23.50
CA PRO A 174 -21.98 -3.84 -24.00
C PRO A 174 -22.86 -4.64 -23.03
N PRO A 175 -24.14 -4.34 -22.93
CA PRO A 175 -25.09 -5.14 -22.15
C PRO A 175 -25.04 -6.62 -22.53
N ASN A 176 -25.14 -7.51 -21.55
CA ASN A 176 -25.14 -8.96 -21.71
C ASN A 176 -23.85 -9.56 -22.31
N LYS A 177 -22.75 -8.84 -22.24
CA LYS A 177 -21.43 -9.37 -22.58
C LYS A 177 -20.58 -9.48 -21.34
N SER A 178 -19.79 -10.54 -21.27
CA SER A 178 -18.77 -10.72 -20.23
C SER A 178 -17.37 -10.72 -20.87
N ILE A 179 -16.38 -10.28 -20.11
CA ILE A 179 -14.99 -10.19 -20.57
C ILE A 179 -14.02 -10.75 -19.53
N LEU A 180 -12.92 -11.30 -20.03
CA LEU A 180 -11.73 -11.60 -19.25
C LEU A 180 -10.61 -10.62 -19.63
N ILE A 181 -10.04 -9.94 -18.64
CA ILE A 181 -8.91 -9.02 -18.80
C ILE A 181 -7.66 -9.69 -18.22
N THR A 182 -6.66 -9.94 -19.06
CA THR A 182 -5.36 -10.45 -18.61
C THR A 182 -4.31 -9.34 -18.68
N PHE A 183 -3.74 -8.96 -17.52
CA PHE A 183 -2.67 -7.97 -17.44
C PHE A 183 -1.31 -8.64 -17.51
N ILE A 184 -0.40 -8.07 -18.29
CA ILE A 184 0.97 -8.55 -18.48
C ILE A 184 1.94 -7.38 -18.28
N LEU A 185 2.98 -7.61 -17.49
CA LEU A 185 4.10 -6.70 -17.30
C LEU A 185 5.38 -7.40 -17.73
N PRO A 186 5.82 -7.29 -19.00
CA PRO A 186 6.94 -8.08 -19.51
C PRO A 186 8.23 -7.91 -18.71
N GLN A 187 8.43 -6.74 -18.10
CA GLN A 187 9.55 -6.44 -17.21
C GLN A 187 9.26 -6.70 -15.73
N GLY A 188 8.04 -7.13 -15.39
CA GLY A 188 7.55 -7.19 -14.02
C GLY A 188 8.37 -8.08 -13.10
N LYS A 189 8.76 -9.28 -13.55
CA LYS A 189 9.64 -10.19 -12.79
C LYS A 189 10.98 -9.56 -12.46
N ARG A 190 11.63 -8.95 -13.47
CA ARG A 190 12.94 -8.30 -13.31
C ARG A 190 12.86 -7.09 -12.37
N LEU A 191 11.81 -6.27 -12.50
CA LEU A 191 11.63 -5.11 -11.65
C LEU A 191 11.27 -5.49 -10.21
N ALA A 192 10.50 -6.56 -10.01
CA ALA A 192 10.11 -7.03 -8.69
C ALA A 192 11.31 -7.36 -7.79
N THR A 193 12.43 -7.87 -8.36
CA THR A 193 13.65 -8.15 -7.59
C THR A 193 14.30 -6.89 -6.98
N ARG A 194 13.95 -5.73 -7.47
CA ARG A 194 14.44 -4.41 -7.02
C ARG A 194 13.43 -3.68 -6.11
N THR A 195 12.36 -4.34 -5.75
CA THR A 195 11.29 -3.81 -4.88
C THR A 195 11.19 -4.63 -3.61
N SER A 196 10.43 -4.13 -2.65
CA SER A 196 10.11 -4.86 -1.42
C SER A 196 8.96 -5.86 -1.59
N ASN A 197 8.50 -6.16 -2.81
CA ASN A 197 7.34 -7.03 -3.05
C ASN A 197 7.51 -8.41 -2.40
N ALA A 198 8.67 -9.04 -2.56
CA ALA A 198 8.97 -10.34 -1.96
C ALA A 198 8.86 -10.30 -0.43
N ALA A 199 9.35 -9.24 0.22
CA ALA A 199 9.22 -9.03 1.66
C ALA A 199 7.76 -8.87 2.12
N PHE A 200 6.86 -8.51 1.21
CA PHE A 200 5.41 -8.46 1.45
C PHE A 200 4.67 -9.72 1.00
N GLY A 201 5.40 -10.79 0.68
CA GLY A 201 4.83 -12.05 0.22
C GLY A 201 4.31 -12.02 -1.22
N ILE A 202 4.64 -10.99 -2.00
CA ILE A 202 4.29 -10.90 -3.41
C ILE A 202 5.45 -11.47 -4.23
N VAL A 203 5.19 -12.53 -4.96
CA VAL A 203 6.18 -13.26 -5.75
C VAL A 203 5.86 -13.23 -7.24
N GLU A 204 6.85 -13.57 -8.07
CA GLU A 204 6.79 -13.70 -9.53
C GLU A 204 6.46 -12.44 -10.33
N GLY A 205 6.38 -11.26 -9.70
CA GLY A 205 6.12 -10.04 -10.44
C GLY A 205 5.84 -8.81 -9.58
N LEU A 206 5.43 -7.74 -10.25
CA LEU A 206 4.98 -6.51 -9.62
C LEU A 206 3.51 -6.57 -9.24
N SER A 207 3.14 -5.77 -8.25
CA SER A 207 1.75 -5.52 -7.90
C SER A 207 1.20 -4.32 -8.68
N LEU A 208 -0.07 -4.37 -9.08
CA LEU A 208 -0.83 -3.18 -9.46
C LEU A 208 -1.33 -2.49 -8.19
N LEU A 209 -0.41 -1.76 -7.56
CA LEU A 209 -0.62 -1.04 -6.31
C LEU A 209 -0.75 0.46 -6.59
N GLY A 210 -1.68 1.10 -5.90
CA GLY A 210 -1.88 2.52 -5.86
C GLY A 210 -3.04 2.83 -4.92
N THR A 211 -3.03 3.99 -4.28
CA THR A 211 -4.15 4.50 -3.48
C THR A 211 -4.93 5.57 -4.23
N THR A 212 -4.29 6.16 -5.25
CA THR A 212 -4.84 7.21 -6.12
C THR A 212 -4.34 7.02 -7.56
N GLY A 213 -4.93 7.74 -8.53
CA GLY A 213 -4.49 7.74 -9.94
C GLY A 213 -3.19 8.49 -10.18
N ILE A 214 -2.89 9.47 -9.34
CA ILE A 214 -1.74 10.37 -9.55
C ILE A 214 -0.51 9.85 -8.81
N SER A 215 0.60 9.76 -9.55
CA SER A 215 1.94 9.57 -9.02
C SER A 215 2.57 10.95 -8.80
N GLN A 216 2.70 11.34 -7.54
CA GLN A 216 3.28 12.65 -7.20
C GLN A 216 4.77 12.52 -6.92
N PRO A 217 5.60 13.48 -7.39
CA PRO A 217 7.00 13.55 -7.03
C PRO A 217 7.19 13.63 -5.51
N LEU A 218 8.33 13.13 -5.04
CA LEU A 218 8.68 13.07 -3.61
C LEU A 218 8.62 14.40 -2.86
N THR A 219 8.71 15.48 -3.59
CA THR A 219 8.77 16.85 -3.08
C THR A 219 7.84 17.73 -3.89
N VAL A 220 6.54 17.74 -3.58
CA VAL A 220 5.67 18.81 -4.01
C VAL A 220 5.49 19.75 -2.82
N PRO A 221 6.19 20.90 -2.79
CA PRO A 221 6.00 21.92 -1.75
C PRO A 221 4.53 22.29 -1.58
N GLU A 222 3.77 22.31 -2.67
CA GLU A 222 2.35 22.65 -2.72
C GLU A 222 1.49 21.65 -1.93
N GLN A 223 1.77 20.37 -1.97
CA GLN A 223 1.03 19.38 -1.18
C GLN A 223 1.25 19.59 0.33
N LEU A 224 2.47 19.89 0.73
CA LEU A 224 2.76 20.23 2.13
C LEU A 224 2.01 21.48 2.54
N GLU A 225 1.95 22.51 1.70
CA GLU A 225 1.21 23.74 1.99
C GLU A 225 -0.30 23.49 2.12
N GLN A 226 -0.89 22.63 1.28
CA GLN A 226 -2.28 22.21 1.42
C GLN A 226 -2.55 21.52 2.77
N TYR A 227 -1.67 20.63 3.20
CA TYR A 227 -1.80 20.00 4.53
C TYR A 227 -1.66 21.02 5.68
N LYS A 228 -0.76 21.99 5.56
CA LYS A 228 -0.62 23.08 6.55
C LYS A 228 -1.87 23.95 6.63
N ILE A 229 -2.46 24.31 5.48
CA ILE A 229 -3.72 25.09 5.43
C ILE A 229 -4.84 24.31 6.13
N GLN A 230 -5.03 23.02 5.80
CA GLN A 230 -6.02 22.18 6.46
C GLN A 230 -5.80 22.08 7.97
N LEU A 231 -4.54 21.96 8.39
CA LEU A 231 -4.18 21.93 9.80
C LEU A 231 -4.58 23.23 10.50
N GLN A 232 -4.23 24.39 9.93
CA GLN A 232 -4.53 25.69 10.50
C GLN A 232 -6.05 25.91 10.66
N GLU A 233 -6.85 25.48 9.68
CA GLU A 233 -8.31 25.56 9.77
C GLU A 233 -8.88 24.67 10.89
N LYS A 234 -8.35 23.47 11.05
CA LYS A 234 -8.77 22.55 12.11
C LYS A 234 -8.30 23.00 13.49
N ALA A 235 -7.11 23.58 13.60
CA ALA A 235 -6.57 24.13 14.83
C ALA A 235 -7.42 25.27 15.40
N LYS A 236 -8.12 26.03 14.57
CA LYS A 236 -9.09 27.05 15.02
C LYS A 236 -10.29 26.47 15.80
N LYS A 237 -10.58 25.18 15.58
CA LYS A 237 -11.77 24.52 16.16
C LYS A 237 -11.43 23.48 17.22
N PHE A 238 -10.21 22.93 17.18
CA PHE A 238 -9.80 21.79 18.01
C PHE A 238 -8.44 22.05 18.67
N ASN A 239 -8.37 21.89 19.98
CA ASN A 239 -7.12 21.96 20.73
C ASN A 239 -6.28 20.67 20.61
N SER A 240 -6.89 19.57 20.16
CA SER A 240 -6.26 18.28 19.97
C SER A 240 -6.47 17.80 18.54
N LEU A 241 -5.40 17.39 17.87
CA LEU A 241 -5.43 16.91 16.48
C LEU A 241 -4.84 15.50 16.38
N VAL A 242 -5.33 14.73 15.42
CA VAL A 242 -4.87 13.37 15.14
C VAL A 242 -4.16 13.34 13.78
N PHE A 243 -2.87 13.06 13.81
CA PHE A 243 -2.03 12.97 12.62
C PHE A 243 -2.02 11.53 12.12
N CYS A 244 -2.79 11.27 11.06
CA CYS A 244 -2.88 9.97 10.43
C CYS A 244 -1.83 9.81 9.33
N ILE A 245 -1.00 8.77 9.47
CA ILE A 245 0.08 8.49 8.53
C ILE A 245 -0.41 7.48 7.49
N GLY A 246 -0.88 7.98 6.37
CA GLY A 246 -1.46 7.20 5.26
C GLY A 246 -2.95 6.91 5.42
N GLU A 247 -3.59 6.42 4.35
CA GLU A 247 -5.03 6.13 4.28
C GLU A 247 -5.47 5.10 5.32
N ASN A 248 -4.69 4.04 5.52
CA ASN A 248 -5.00 3.01 6.50
C ASN A 248 -5.11 3.57 7.94
N GLY A 249 -4.34 4.62 8.23
CA GLY A 249 -4.42 5.32 9.51
C GLY A 249 -5.74 6.07 9.67
N LEU A 250 -6.19 6.78 8.64
CA LEU A 250 -7.47 7.49 8.64
C LEU A 250 -8.67 6.54 8.85
N GLU A 251 -8.71 5.46 8.06
CA GLU A 251 -9.79 4.46 8.16
C GLU A 251 -9.85 3.80 9.55
N LEU A 252 -8.70 3.43 10.10
CA LEU A 252 -8.64 2.76 11.40
C LEU A 252 -9.00 3.73 12.54
N ALA A 253 -8.50 4.95 12.51
CA ALA A 253 -8.84 5.99 13.49
C ALA A 253 -10.33 6.29 13.50
N ALA A 254 -10.98 6.39 12.32
CA ALA A 254 -12.42 6.55 12.20
C ALA A 254 -13.20 5.38 12.82
N LYS A 255 -12.76 4.12 12.57
CA LYS A 255 -13.35 2.92 13.18
C LYS A 255 -13.23 2.89 14.71
N MET A 256 -12.19 3.53 15.24
CA MET A 256 -12.02 3.69 16.70
C MET A 256 -12.85 4.83 17.30
N GLY A 257 -13.69 5.50 16.52
CA GLY A 257 -14.57 6.58 16.99
C GLY A 257 -13.91 7.96 17.02
N ILE A 258 -12.69 8.11 16.47
CA ILE A 258 -12.04 9.41 16.38
C ILE A 258 -12.76 10.25 15.33
N SER A 259 -13.09 11.50 15.69
CA SER A 259 -13.81 12.41 14.81
C SER A 259 -13.00 12.74 13.55
N PRO A 260 -13.55 12.56 12.34
CA PRO A 260 -12.88 12.96 11.08
C PRO A 260 -12.48 14.44 11.04
N HIS A 261 -13.20 15.29 11.79
CA HIS A 261 -12.90 16.73 11.88
C HIS A 261 -11.57 17.02 12.59
N GLN A 262 -11.10 16.13 13.48
CA GLN A 262 -9.82 16.25 14.18
C GLN A 262 -8.67 15.52 13.47
N MET A 263 -8.96 14.66 12.48
CA MET A 263 -7.94 13.90 11.76
C MET A 263 -7.32 14.72 10.63
N ILE A 264 -6.00 14.57 10.47
CA ILE A 264 -5.22 15.18 9.38
C ILE A 264 -4.32 14.12 8.77
N LYS A 265 -4.34 14.00 7.46
CA LYS A 265 -3.38 13.20 6.71
C LYS A 265 -2.06 13.96 6.63
N THR A 266 -0.98 13.40 7.18
CA THR A 266 0.33 14.06 7.20
C THR A 266 1.28 13.56 6.12
N ALA A 267 0.89 12.52 5.40
CA ALA A 267 1.76 11.79 4.47
C ALA A 267 3.12 11.45 5.11
N ASN A 268 4.23 11.90 4.52
CA ASN A 268 5.57 11.64 5.04
C ASN A 268 6.21 12.84 5.76
N TRP A 269 5.53 13.99 5.83
CA TRP A 269 6.06 15.27 6.34
C TRP A 269 5.73 15.53 7.81
N LEU A 270 6.02 14.58 8.68
CA LEU A 270 5.68 14.72 10.10
C LEU A 270 6.38 15.89 10.77
N GLY A 271 7.67 16.13 10.50
CA GLY A 271 8.38 17.25 11.08
C GLY A 271 7.74 18.62 10.79
N PRO A 272 7.59 19.02 9.51
CA PRO A 272 6.91 20.28 9.16
C PRO A 272 5.49 20.38 9.70
N MET A 273 4.74 19.29 9.78
CA MET A 273 3.39 19.28 10.30
C MET A 273 3.34 19.46 11.83
N LEU A 274 4.28 18.86 12.57
CA LEU A 274 4.43 19.09 14.01
C LEU A 274 4.74 20.54 14.32
N VAL A 275 5.65 21.17 13.56
CA VAL A 275 5.98 22.58 13.69
C VAL A 275 4.76 23.45 13.37
N CYS A 276 4.04 23.16 12.28
CA CYS A 276 2.83 23.90 11.90
C CYS A 276 1.75 23.82 12.99
N ALA A 277 1.52 22.66 13.59
CA ALA A 277 0.57 22.50 14.70
C ALA A 277 0.96 23.33 15.92
N SER A 278 2.25 23.40 16.21
CA SER A 278 2.78 24.22 17.29
C SER A 278 2.54 25.71 17.05
N LEU A 279 2.81 26.18 15.85
CA LEU A 279 2.56 27.58 15.47
C LEU A 279 1.08 27.91 15.49
N ALA A 280 0.21 26.94 15.17
CA ALA A 280 -1.25 27.07 15.24
C ALA A 280 -1.83 26.86 16.67
N GLU A 281 -0.97 26.79 17.71
CA GLU A 281 -1.33 26.72 19.13
C GLU A 281 -2.13 25.46 19.56
N VAL A 282 -2.00 24.36 18.81
CA VAL A 282 -2.55 23.06 19.18
C VAL A 282 -1.93 22.60 20.51
N LYS A 283 -2.73 22.07 21.42
CA LYS A 283 -2.29 21.66 22.77
C LYS A 283 -1.81 20.23 22.84
N SER A 284 -2.39 19.35 22.00
CA SER A 284 -1.99 17.94 21.94
C SER A 284 -2.10 17.38 20.54
N ILE A 285 -1.24 16.41 20.22
CA ILE A 285 -1.18 15.72 18.95
C ILE A 285 -1.13 14.21 19.20
N LEU A 286 -2.02 13.46 18.57
CA LEU A 286 -1.97 12.01 18.51
C LEU A 286 -1.36 11.57 17.17
N LEU A 287 -0.21 10.92 17.19
CA LEU A 287 0.39 10.27 16.03
C LEU A 287 -0.23 8.89 15.84
N PHE A 288 -0.92 8.68 14.74
CA PHE A 288 -1.66 7.45 14.46
C PHE A 288 -1.19 6.83 13.16
N GLY A 289 -0.52 5.66 13.22
CA GLY A 289 0.07 5.12 12.01
C GLY A 289 0.56 3.67 12.07
N TYR A 290 0.84 3.16 10.87
CA TYR A 290 1.53 1.89 10.70
C TYR A 290 2.92 1.94 11.37
N HIS A 291 3.21 0.92 12.19
CA HIS A 291 4.41 0.89 13.01
C HIS A 291 5.71 1.08 12.20
N GLY A 292 5.80 0.48 11.00
CA GLY A 292 6.96 0.61 10.13
C GLY A 292 7.26 2.03 9.66
N LYS A 293 6.31 2.97 9.76
CA LYS A 293 6.54 4.40 9.54
C LYS A 293 6.88 5.13 10.84
N LEU A 294 6.14 4.84 11.91
CA LEU A 294 6.30 5.54 13.18
C LEU A 294 7.62 5.20 13.90
N ILE A 295 8.13 3.98 13.79
CA ILE A 295 9.45 3.58 14.34
C ILE A 295 10.56 4.57 13.94
N LYS A 296 10.51 5.13 12.74
CA LYS A 296 11.50 6.10 12.24
C LYS A 296 11.64 7.33 13.14
N LEU A 297 10.53 7.79 13.74
CA LEU A 297 10.53 8.93 14.64
C LEU A 297 11.30 8.62 15.92
N ALA A 298 11.29 7.37 16.41
CA ALA A 298 12.13 6.95 17.52
C ALA A 298 13.63 7.03 17.18
N GLY A 299 14.00 7.05 15.91
CA GLY A 299 15.35 7.35 15.43
C GLY A 299 15.61 8.83 15.13
N GLY A 300 14.62 9.72 15.34
CA GLY A 300 14.73 11.14 14.98
C GLY A 300 14.49 11.45 13.51
N ILE A 301 13.96 10.50 12.74
CA ILE A 301 13.66 10.65 11.30
C ILE A 301 12.22 11.14 11.16
N PHE A 302 12.03 12.46 11.00
CA PHE A 302 10.71 13.10 10.91
C PHE A 302 10.18 13.26 9.48
N HIS A 303 10.93 12.80 8.47
CA HIS A 303 10.45 12.58 7.11
C HIS A 303 10.42 11.08 6.83
N THR A 304 9.24 10.46 6.83
CA THR A 304 9.10 9.00 6.86
C THR A 304 9.22 8.30 5.50
N HIS A 305 9.52 9.03 4.42
CA HIS A 305 9.69 8.43 3.09
C HIS A 305 10.94 7.54 3.05
N HIS A 306 10.80 6.32 2.52
CA HIS A 306 11.86 5.31 2.55
C HIS A 306 13.09 5.65 1.68
N HIS A 307 12.92 6.46 0.63
CA HIS A 307 14.05 6.92 -0.20
C HIS A 307 14.87 8.04 0.45
N ILE A 308 14.34 8.70 1.48
CA ILE A 308 15.08 9.74 2.19
C ILE A 308 15.91 9.15 3.33
N ALA A 309 15.29 8.32 4.13
CA ALA A 309 15.94 7.60 5.21
C ALA A 309 15.18 6.33 5.56
N ASP A 310 15.91 5.26 5.77
CA ASP A 310 15.39 4.03 6.35
C ASP A 310 16.36 3.55 7.43
N GLY A 311 15.88 3.29 8.60
CA GLY A 311 16.64 2.81 9.75
C GLY A 311 15.73 2.02 10.68
N ARG A 312 14.65 1.47 10.16
CA ARG A 312 13.61 0.81 10.96
C ARG A 312 14.13 -0.38 11.76
N LEU A 313 14.94 -1.23 11.13
CA LEU A 313 15.47 -2.43 11.76
C LEU A 313 16.60 -2.07 12.75
N GLU A 314 17.43 -1.12 12.41
CA GLU A 314 18.47 -0.57 13.27
C GLU A 314 17.87 0.04 14.54
N ILE A 315 16.84 0.87 14.39
CA ILE A 315 16.12 1.49 15.52
C ILE A 315 15.47 0.41 16.39
N LEU A 316 14.75 -0.54 15.77
CA LEU A 316 14.09 -1.63 16.48
C LEU A 316 15.12 -2.49 17.24
N THR A 317 16.22 -2.87 16.59
CA THR A 317 17.30 -3.64 17.20
C THR A 317 17.93 -2.91 18.36
N ALA A 318 18.17 -1.59 18.23
CA ALA A 318 18.72 -0.78 19.32
C ALA A 318 17.79 -0.76 20.55
N HIS A 319 16.48 -0.63 20.36
CA HIS A 319 15.51 -0.70 21.46
C HIS A 319 15.42 -2.11 22.07
N CYS A 320 15.48 -3.16 21.26
CA CYS A 320 15.57 -4.54 21.74
C CYS A 320 16.83 -4.75 22.59
N ALA A 321 17.98 -4.24 22.14
CA ALA A 321 19.25 -4.36 22.85
C ALA A 321 19.23 -3.61 24.19
N ASN A 322 18.67 -2.40 24.21
CA ASN A 322 18.53 -1.59 25.43
C ASN A 322 17.66 -2.28 26.49
N LEU A 323 16.72 -3.10 26.06
CA LEU A 323 15.83 -3.88 26.95
C LEU A 323 16.39 -5.26 27.32
N GLY A 324 17.60 -5.62 26.83
CA GLY A 324 18.29 -6.85 27.17
C GLY A 324 17.88 -8.08 26.36
N LEU A 325 17.37 -7.89 25.14
CA LEU A 325 17.12 -9.03 24.24
C LEU A 325 18.44 -9.77 23.96
N PRO A 326 18.51 -11.12 24.04
CA PRO A 326 19.74 -11.87 23.80
C PRO A 326 20.36 -11.61 22.43
N THR A 327 21.69 -11.68 22.33
CA THR A 327 22.43 -11.36 21.10
C THR A 327 21.96 -12.16 19.88
N PHE A 328 21.64 -13.43 20.06
CA PHE A 328 21.11 -14.27 18.98
C PHE A 328 19.79 -13.71 18.42
N ASP A 329 18.87 -13.33 19.31
CA ASP A 329 17.58 -12.77 18.94
C ASP A 329 17.74 -11.36 18.33
N LEU A 330 18.70 -10.55 18.83
CA LEU A 330 19.06 -9.25 18.23
C LEU A 330 19.52 -9.37 16.78
N GLN A 331 20.42 -10.33 16.51
CA GLN A 331 20.89 -10.59 15.14
C GLN A 331 19.72 -11.00 14.23
N ARG A 332 18.77 -11.74 14.77
CA ARG A 332 17.60 -12.17 14.02
C ARG A 332 16.66 -11.01 13.70
N VAL A 333 16.40 -10.12 14.66
CA VAL A 333 15.64 -8.87 14.44
C VAL A 333 16.33 -7.98 13.41
N PHE A 334 17.64 -7.78 13.52
CA PHE A 334 18.41 -6.95 12.60
C PHE A 334 18.38 -7.46 11.15
N ASN A 335 18.41 -8.78 10.96
CA ASN A 335 18.43 -9.43 9.65
C ASN A 335 17.03 -9.70 9.08
N CYS A 336 15.95 -9.22 9.70
CA CYS A 336 14.60 -9.30 9.13
C CYS A 336 14.51 -8.46 7.84
N SER A 337 13.66 -8.87 6.91
CA SER A 337 13.43 -8.11 5.68
C SER A 337 12.61 -6.85 5.90
N THR A 338 11.73 -6.85 6.91
CA THR A 338 10.82 -5.74 7.22
C THR A 338 10.61 -5.59 8.73
N ALA A 339 10.15 -4.41 9.15
CA ALA A 339 9.72 -4.21 10.53
C ALA A 339 8.54 -5.13 10.93
N GLU A 340 7.70 -5.52 9.97
CA GLU A 340 6.61 -6.48 10.21
C GLU A 340 7.13 -7.88 10.54
N ASP A 341 8.16 -8.35 9.80
CA ASP A 341 8.80 -9.64 10.08
C ASP A 341 9.47 -9.63 11.47
N ALA A 342 10.08 -8.51 11.83
CA ALA A 342 10.66 -8.32 13.17
C ALA A 342 9.59 -8.33 14.27
N LEU A 343 8.43 -7.68 14.04
CA LEU A 343 7.29 -7.75 14.95
C LEU A 343 6.78 -9.19 15.10
N GLN A 344 6.64 -9.91 14.00
CA GLN A 344 6.20 -11.30 14.01
C GLN A 344 7.18 -12.17 14.80
N TYR A 345 8.48 -11.98 14.60
CA TYR A 345 9.50 -12.69 15.36
C TYR A 345 9.41 -12.42 16.88
N LEU A 346 9.19 -11.17 17.30
CA LEU A 346 8.98 -10.84 18.70
C LEU A 346 7.69 -11.49 19.26
N ARG A 347 6.61 -11.58 18.47
CA ARG A 347 5.39 -12.31 18.84
C ARG A 347 5.64 -13.81 19.03
N GLU A 348 6.48 -14.41 18.17
CA GLU A 348 6.88 -15.81 18.30
C GLU A 348 7.69 -16.06 19.56
N LEU A 349 8.62 -15.15 19.91
CA LEU A 349 9.36 -15.21 21.16
C LEU A 349 8.44 -15.13 22.37
N ASP A 350 7.47 -14.23 22.36
CA ASP A 350 6.48 -14.09 23.45
C ASP A 350 5.66 -15.38 23.61
N ALA A 351 5.23 -15.98 22.49
CA ALA A 351 4.45 -17.22 22.49
C ALA A 351 5.26 -18.43 23.02
N ILE A 352 6.54 -18.51 22.70
CA ILE A 352 7.40 -19.65 23.09
C ILE A 352 7.91 -19.51 24.52
N LYS A 353 8.35 -18.31 24.92
CA LYS A 353 9.01 -18.08 26.21
C LYS A 353 8.10 -17.52 27.29
N GLY A 354 6.86 -17.14 26.96
CA GLY A 354 5.92 -16.48 27.89
C GLY A 354 6.38 -15.10 28.32
N GLU A 355 7.25 -14.45 27.51
CA GLU A 355 7.78 -13.11 27.74
C GLU A 355 6.90 -12.06 27.05
N ASN A 356 7.05 -10.79 27.39
CA ASN A 356 6.25 -9.69 26.85
C ASN A 356 7.12 -8.73 25.99
N TRP A 357 7.93 -9.27 25.10
CA TRP A 357 8.86 -8.49 24.28
C TRP A 357 8.18 -7.45 23.42
N VAL A 358 7.06 -7.81 22.78
CA VAL A 358 6.30 -6.87 21.95
C VAL A 358 5.87 -5.67 22.77
N ILE A 359 5.24 -5.88 23.93
CA ILE A 359 4.77 -4.78 24.79
C ILE A 359 5.93 -3.95 25.30
N ARG A 360 7.02 -4.57 25.75
CA ARG A 360 8.19 -3.88 26.28
C ARG A 360 8.91 -3.04 25.21
N VAL A 361 9.20 -3.65 24.05
CA VAL A 361 9.95 -3.00 22.97
C VAL A 361 9.13 -1.88 22.34
N TYR A 362 7.89 -2.15 21.97
CA TYR A 362 7.03 -1.13 21.36
C TYR A 362 6.58 -0.07 22.35
N GLY A 363 6.47 -0.39 23.64
CA GLY A 363 6.24 0.58 24.70
C GLY A 363 7.37 1.59 24.82
N GLU A 364 8.64 1.13 24.82
CA GLU A 364 9.79 2.01 24.86
C GLU A 364 9.92 2.83 23.56
N ILE A 365 9.60 2.23 22.41
CA ILE A 365 9.59 2.94 21.13
C ILE A 365 8.55 4.05 21.14
N THR A 366 7.29 3.80 21.55
CA THR A 366 6.25 4.84 21.59
C THR A 366 6.61 5.96 22.55
N LYS A 367 7.14 5.65 23.73
CA LYS A 367 7.66 6.64 24.67
C LYS A 367 8.75 7.50 24.05
N THR A 368 9.70 6.88 23.34
CA THR A 368 10.79 7.59 22.64
C THR A 368 10.23 8.47 21.51
N ILE A 369 9.22 8.00 20.75
CA ILE A 369 8.56 8.79 19.71
C ILE A 369 7.93 10.05 20.32
N ASP A 370 7.17 9.88 21.38
CA ASP A 370 6.50 10.99 22.07
C ASP A 370 7.52 12.04 22.53
N GLN A 371 8.57 11.62 23.23
CA GLN A 371 9.63 12.50 23.70
C GLN A 371 10.36 13.21 22.57
N ARG A 372 10.79 12.47 21.53
CA ARG A 372 11.50 13.05 20.39
C ARG A 372 10.63 14.01 19.59
N SER A 373 9.35 13.70 19.46
CA SER A 373 8.40 14.60 18.77
C SER A 373 8.18 15.90 19.56
N GLN A 374 8.06 15.82 20.89
CA GLN A 374 7.97 16.97 21.76
C GLN A 374 9.26 17.81 21.71
N ASN A 375 10.43 17.16 21.79
CA ASN A 375 11.72 17.84 21.68
C ASN A 375 11.90 18.49 20.30
N TYR A 376 11.47 17.83 19.22
CA TYR A 376 11.51 18.39 17.88
C TYR A 376 10.67 19.68 17.79
N ILE A 377 9.45 19.68 18.34
CA ILE A 377 8.60 20.88 18.43
C ILE A 377 9.29 21.95 19.25
N TYR A 378 9.80 21.61 20.43
CA TYR A 378 10.45 22.58 21.31
C TYR A 378 11.67 23.23 20.66
N THR A 379 12.51 22.43 19.99
CA THR A 379 13.70 22.95 19.31
C THR A 379 13.37 23.96 18.19
N HIS A 380 12.23 23.78 17.50
CA HIS A 380 11.87 24.63 16.37
C HIS A 380 10.95 25.79 16.74
N CYS A 381 10.20 25.69 17.83
CA CYS A 381 9.13 26.62 18.16
C CYS A 381 9.16 27.13 19.61
N GLU A 382 10.03 26.58 20.47
CA GLU A 382 10.10 26.87 21.92
C GLU A 382 8.75 26.65 22.64
N LYS A 383 7.88 25.78 22.08
CA LYS A 383 6.57 25.48 22.63
C LYS A 383 6.48 24.04 23.10
N ASN A 384 5.74 23.81 24.19
CA ASN A 384 5.47 22.49 24.73
C ASN A 384 4.08 22.01 24.27
N ILE A 385 4.05 20.95 23.45
CA ILE A 385 2.83 20.28 23.02
C ILE A 385 2.87 18.83 23.50
N LYS A 386 1.78 18.34 24.07
CA LYS A 386 1.69 16.92 24.42
C LYS A 386 1.58 16.08 23.15
N VAL A 387 2.48 15.13 22.94
CA VAL A 387 2.42 14.20 21.84
C VAL A 387 2.22 12.79 22.40
N GLY A 388 1.28 12.06 21.83
CA GLY A 388 1.07 10.64 22.07
C GLY A 388 1.10 9.86 20.77
N SER A 389 1.31 8.55 20.83
CA SER A 389 1.41 7.71 19.64
C SER A 389 0.64 6.41 19.76
N VAL A 390 -0.03 6.01 18.65
CA VAL A 390 -0.73 4.74 18.48
C VAL A 390 -0.16 4.03 17.26
N MET A 391 0.31 2.82 17.47
CA MET A 391 0.88 1.99 16.42
C MET A 391 -0.02 0.81 16.08
N PHE A 392 -0.18 0.52 14.79
CA PHE A 392 -0.86 -0.67 14.32
C PHE A 392 0.00 -1.47 13.33
N ASP A 393 -0.28 -2.76 13.21
CA ASP A 393 0.39 -3.69 12.30
C ASP A 393 -0.25 -3.72 10.90
N ARG A 394 0.28 -4.57 10.01
CA ARG A 394 -0.20 -4.74 8.64
C ARG A 394 -1.65 -5.23 8.57
N GLN A 395 -2.13 -6.00 9.57
CA GLN A 395 -3.51 -6.45 9.66
C GLN A 395 -4.45 -5.38 10.26
N ARG A 396 -3.93 -4.16 10.51
CA ARG A 396 -4.65 -3.05 11.16
C ARG A 396 -5.06 -3.35 12.62
N LYS A 397 -4.34 -4.25 13.30
CA LYS A 397 -4.50 -4.47 14.73
C LYS A 397 -3.60 -3.51 15.49
N ILE A 398 -4.14 -2.88 16.52
CA ILE A 398 -3.36 -2.03 17.41
C ILE A 398 -2.31 -2.89 18.11
N ILE A 399 -1.04 -2.51 17.97
CA ILE A 399 0.10 -3.11 18.69
C ILE A 399 0.16 -2.51 20.08
N ILE A 400 0.16 -1.18 20.15
CA ILE A 400 0.32 -0.45 21.40
C ILE A 400 -0.17 1.00 21.26
N LYS A 401 -0.53 1.59 22.41
CA LYS A 401 -0.72 3.03 22.60
C LYS A 401 0.29 3.50 23.64
N SER A 402 0.81 4.73 23.47
CA SER A 402 1.62 5.34 24.51
C SER A 402 0.74 5.85 25.68
N GLU A 403 1.33 6.06 26.84
CA GLU A 403 0.63 6.66 28.00
C GLU A 403 0.02 8.04 27.63
N ASN A 404 0.76 8.85 26.86
CA ASN A 404 0.24 10.12 26.38
C ASN A 404 -0.94 9.94 25.41
N ALA A 405 -0.94 8.88 24.60
CA ALA A 405 -2.05 8.60 23.69
C ALA A 405 -3.33 8.28 24.46
N ASP A 406 -3.24 7.49 25.54
CA ASP A 406 -4.41 7.21 26.38
C ASP A 406 -4.96 8.48 27.05
N ILE A 407 -4.08 9.39 27.49
CA ILE A 407 -4.49 10.70 28.05
C ILE A 407 -5.17 11.58 26.98
N ILE A 408 -4.72 11.53 25.72
CA ILE A 408 -5.26 12.37 24.63
C ILE A 408 -6.61 11.83 24.14
N LEU A 409 -6.78 10.51 24.20
CA LEU A 409 -8.00 9.84 23.76
C LEU A 409 -9.12 9.89 24.81
N GLY A 410 -8.79 10.15 26.10
CA GLY A 410 -9.72 10.26 27.23
C GLY A 410 -10.04 8.93 27.79
#